data_deb2eb9394713541378bc6bf8b8420e0
#
_entry.id   deb2eb9394713541378bc6bf8b8420e0
#
_cell.length_a   1.000
_cell.length_b   1.000
_cell.length_c   1.000
_cell.angle_alpha   90.00
_cell.angle_beta   90.00
_cell.angle_gamma   90.00
#
_symmetry.space_group_name_H-M   'P 1'
#
loop_
_entity.id
_entity.type
_entity.pdbx_description
1 polymer ?
#
loop_
_entity_poly.entity_id
_entity_poly.type
_entity_poly.pdbx_seq_one_letter_code
_entity_poly.pdbx_strand_id
1 'polypeptide(L)'
;MSGHLSFPQIDSSGAPASLSKYFLTQLLRNQLGYEGLIITDDMMMVGATSYAGSLSEAFKMAIEAGNDIILSSTTAKLNEALWTKNLDRMSSDQVFYERVKDAARRVIKAKLDYFKSGNAAPLYPDPNTIDNFVPDRDGQKFFLEQACRSITIEKKGNIPYTKDNSGRVLLVGAFESFFKDGKKRYPEAGEFRFSYETGPNETQWVIDNLPGVAKSYDTIILCVSSERH
;
A
#
# COMPACT_ATOMS: atom_id res chain seq x y z
N MET A 1 -6.32 6.94 8.86
CA MET A 1 -5.48 5.72 8.89
C MET A 1 -4.19 6.05 9.60
N SER A 2 -3.73 5.20 10.52
CA SER A 2 -2.49 5.38 11.28
C SER A 2 -1.38 4.51 10.66
N GLY A 3 -0.27 5.16 10.25
CA GLY A 3 0.85 4.47 9.60
C GLY A 3 1.92 3.98 10.57
N HIS A 4 2.87 3.18 10.08
CA HIS A 4 3.93 2.55 10.88
C HIS A 4 5.23 3.38 10.92
N LEU A 5 5.11 4.72 10.89
CA LEU A 5 6.25 5.62 10.99
C LEU A 5 6.53 5.99 12.45
N SER A 6 7.81 5.99 12.85
CA SER A 6 8.27 6.42 14.18
C SER A 6 8.77 7.86 14.13
N PHE A 7 8.49 8.61 15.18
CA PHE A 7 8.95 10.01 15.38
C PHE A 7 9.59 10.15 16.76
N PRO A 8 10.84 9.65 16.95
CA PRO A 8 11.49 9.56 18.27
C PRO A 8 11.68 10.93 18.95
N GLN A 9 11.75 12.02 18.17
CA GLN A 9 11.85 13.38 18.71
C GLN A 9 10.53 13.87 19.36
N ILE A 10 9.40 13.20 19.06
CA ILE A 10 8.07 13.56 19.57
C ILE A 10 7.58 12.55 20.58
N ASP A 11 7.67 11.25 20.26
CA ASP A 11 7.38 10.14 21.15
C ASP A 11 8.65 9.34 21.40
N SER A 12 9.25 9.57 22.58
CA SER A 12 10.52 8.94 22.97
C SER A 12 10.45 7.43 23.17
N SER A 13 9.24 6.85 23.14
CA SER A 13 9.08 5.38 23.17
C SER A 13 9.63 4.71 21.89
N GLY A 14 9.77 5.48 20.79
CA GLY A 14 10.15 4.96 19.47
C GLY A 14 9.04 4.14 18.81
N ALA A 15 7.86 4.05 19.41
CA ALA A 15 6.73 3.32 18.85
C ALA A 15 6.32 3.92 17.49
N PRO A 16 5.98 3.08 16.49
CA PRO A 16 5.31 3.55 15.30
C PRO A 16 3.99 4.24 15.66
N ALA A 17 3.59 5.26 14.91
CA ALA A 17 2.39 6.06 15.22
C ALA A 17 1.13 5.20 15.38
N SER A 18 1.00 4.12 14.62
CA SER A 18 -0.09 3.13 14.75
C SER A 18 -0.12 2.39 16.10
N LEU A 19 1.00 2.33 16.82
CA LEU A 19 1.15 1.67 18.13
C LEU A 19 1.37 2.68 19.27
N SER A 20 1.37 3.99 18.95
CA SER A 20 1.67 5.04 19.90
C SER A 20 0.40 5.60 20.54
N LYS A 21 0.26 5.43 21.84
CA LYS A 21 -0.80 6.05 22.62
C LYS A 21 -0.69 7.58 22.63
N TYR A 22 0.51 8.11 22.50
CA TYR A 22 0.74 9.54 22.38
C TYR A 22 0.04 10.11 21.14
N PHE A 23 0.31 9.56 19.95
CA PHE A 23 -0.27 10.08 18.71
C PHE A 23 -1.77 9.86 18.62
N LEU A 24 -2.27 8.67 18.96
CA LEU A 24 -3.66 8.34 18.69
C LEU A 24 -4.61 8.77 19.81
N THR A 25 -4.22 8.59 21.06
CA THR A 25 -5.07 8.95 22.20
C THR A 25 -4.79 10.39 22.67
N GLN A 26 -3.54 10.71 23.00
CA GLN A 26 -3.25 12.01 23.61
C GLN A 26 -3.38 13.16 22.60
N LEU A 27 -2.71 13.05 21.46
CA LEU A 27 -2.74 14.09 20.44
C LEU A 27 -4.05 14.06 19.65
N LEU A 28 -4.36 12.96 18.95
CA LEU A 28 -5.47 12.94 17.99
C LEU A 28 -6.84 13.01 18.68
N ARG A 29 -7.09 12.14 19.69
CA ARG A 29 -8.38 12.13 20.41
C ARG A 29 -8.53 13.31 21.34
N ASN A 30 -7.56 13.50 22.27
CA ASN A 30 -7.75 14.42 23.38
C ASN A 30 -7.43 15.87 23.01
N GLN A 31 -6.32 16.13 22.31
CA GLN A 31 -5.93 17.51 21.99
C GLN A 31 -6.63 18.04 20.73
N LEU A 32 -6.71 17.23 19.67
CA LEU A 32 -7.33 17.62 18.41
C LEU A 32 -8.83 17.31 18.34
N GLY A 33 -9.40 16.61 19.32
CA GLY A 33 -10.83 16.34 19.43
C GLY A 33 -11.38 15.44 18.31
N TYR A 34 -10.56 14.57 17.71
CA TYR A 34 -11.02 13.71 16.63
C TYR A 34 -11.97 12.62 17.12
N GLU A 35 -13.22 12.64 16.68
CA GLU A 35 -14.26 11.69 17.11
C GLU A 35 -14.52 10.53 16.11
N GLY A 36 -13.98 10.62 14.90
CA GLY A 36 -14.15 9.61 13.84
C GLY A 36 -13.42 8.30 14.14
N LEU A 37 -13.53 7.32 13.23
CA LEU A 37 -12.84 6.03 13.33
C LEU A 37 -11.35 6.19 13.05
N ILE A 38 -10.52 5.50 13.84
CA ILE A 38 -9.09 5.33 13.60
C ILE A 38 -8.86 3.88 13.15
N ILE A 39 -8.29 3.72 11.96
CA ILE A 39 -7.93 2.43 11.40
C ILE A 39 -6.40 2.35 11.26
N THR A 40 -5.80 1.20 11.57
CA THR A 40 -4.37 0.98 11.31
C THR A 40 -4.10 0.88 9.82
N ASP A 41 -2.85 1.07 9.42
CA ASP A 41 -2.30 0.47 8.22
C ASP A 41 -2.18 -1.05 8.41
N ASP A 42 -1.78 -1.78 7.36
CA ASP A 42 -1.73 -3.24 7.42
C ASP A 42 -0.75 -3.74 8.50
N MET A 43 -1.30 -4.41 9.50
CA MET A 43 -0.53 -4.93 10.62
C MET A 43 0.39 -6.11 10.27
N MET A 44 0.30 -6.64 9.04
CA MET A 44 1.25 -7.63 8.52
C MET A 44 2.57 -6.99 8.06
N MET A 45 2.63 -5.67 7.98
CA MET A 45 3.86 -4.95 7.64
C MET A 45 4.91 -5.10 8.73
N VAL A 46 6.16 -5.27 8.31
CA VAL A 46 7.31 -5.48 9.21
C VAL A 46 7.47 -4.36 10.24
N GLY A 47 7.16 -3.11 9.88
CA GLY A 47 7.28 -1.95 10.77
C GLY A 47 6.48 -2.05 12.07
N ALA A 48 5.31 -2.70 12.04
CA ALA A 48 4.51 -2.92 13.24
C ALA A 48 5.03 -4.10 14.09
N THR A 49 5.32 -5.24 13.43
CA THR A 49 5.69 -6.47 14.11
C THR A 49 7.11 -6.43 14.69
N SER A 50 8.04 -5.73 14.02
CA SER A 50 9.42 -5.56 14.51
C SER A 50 9.48 -4.81 15.84
N TYR A 51 8.65 -3.80 16.02
CA TYR A 51 8.58 -3.06 17.29
C TYR A 51 7.92 -3.87 18.40
N ALA A 52 6.80 -4.53 18.10
CA ALA A 52 6.02 -5.26 19.09
C ALA A 52 6.57 -6.66 19.42
N GLY A 53 7.48 -7.20 18.61
CA GLY A 53 8.08 -8.52 18.77
C GLY A 53 7.18 -9.69 18.36
N SER A 54 5.87 -9.49 18.24
CA SER A 54 4.93 -10.48 17.71
C SER A 54 3.66 -9.82 17.19
N LEU A 55 2.96 -10.50 16.27
CA LEU A 55 1.70 -10.01 15.73
C LEU A 55 0.62 -9.85 16.82
N SER A 56 0.54 -10.77 17.77
CA SER A 56 -0.40 -10.69 18.89
C SER A 56 -0.17 -9.47 19.79
N GLU A 57 1.09 -9.11 20.04
CA GLU A 57 1.44 -7.91 20.81
C GLU A 57 1.21 -6.65 19.97
N ALA A 58 1.51 -6.67 18.65
CA ALA A 58 1.23 -5.56 17.78
C ALA A 58 -0.26 -5.21 17.77
N PHE A 59 -1.15 -6.20 17.67
CA PHE A 59 -2.60 -5.98 17.74
C PHE A 59 -3.04 -5.43 19.11
N LYS A 60 -2.50 -5.98 20.21
CA LYS A 60 -2.77 -5.44 21.56
C LYS A 60 -2.37 -3.97 21.63
N MET A 61 -1.13 -3.65 21.26
CA MET A 61 -0.61 -2.29 21.33
C MET A 61 -1.41 -1.34 20.43
N ALA A 62 -1.82 -1.77 19.25
CA ALA A 62 -2.65 -0.97 18.34
C ALA A 62 -4.01 -0.63 18.96
N ILE A 63 -4.65 -1.60 19.64
CA ILE A 63 -5.91 -1.39 20.36
C ILE A 63 -5.71 -0.41 21.53
N GLU A 64 -4.69 -0.64 22.34
CA GLU A 64 -4.35 0.20 23.50
C GLU A 64 -3.95 1.63 23.10
N ALA A 65 -3.30 1.77 21.95
CA ALA A 65 -2.92 3.09 21.39
C ALA A 65 -4.13 3.95 21.00
N GLY A 66 -5.26 3.34 20.63
CA GLY A 66 -6.48 4.06 20.31
C GLY A 66 -7.08 3.76 18.95
N ASN A 67 -6.60 2.78 18.20
CA ASN A 67 -7.24 2.36 16.96
C ASN A 67 -8.58 1.68 17.26
N ASP A 68 -9.55 1.91 16.39
CA ASP A 68 -10.89 1.31 16.47
C ASP A 68 -11.03 0.12 15.53
N ILE A 69 -10.26 0.10 14.44
CA ILE A 69 -10.23 -0.96 13.44
C ILE A 69 -8.79 -1.34 13.17
N ILE A 70 -8.53 -2.65 13.10
CA ILE A 70 -7.23 -3.20 12.72
C ILE A 70 -7.33 -3.74 11.31
N LEU A 71 -6.48 -3.24 10.40
CA LEU A 71 -6.35 -3.75 9.05
C LEU A 71 -5.33 -4.89 9.03
N SER A 72 -5.66 -5.96 8.31
CA SER A 72 -4.75 -7.09 8.09
C SER A 72 -4.96 -7.65 6.70
N SER A 73 -3.89 -7.77 5.92
CA SER A 73 -3.91 -8.37 4.57
C SER A 73 -4.09 -9.88 4.60
N THR A 74 -3.96 -10.52 5.76
CA THR A 74 -4.23 -11.95 5.96
C THR A 74 -5.42 -12.15 6.88
N THR A 75 -6.22 -13.19 6.59
CA THR A 75 -7.33 -13.58 7.46
C THR A 75 -6.79 -14.45 8.59
N ALA A 76 -6.79 -13.91 9.80
CA ALA A 76 -6.44 -14.67 11.00
C ALA A 76 -7.51 -15.72 11.31
N LYS A 77 -7.10 -16.94 11.57
CA LYS A 77 -8.00 -18.01 12.01
C LYS A 77 -8.33 -17.82 13.50
N LEU A 78 -9.56 -18.18 13.89
CA LEU A 78 -10.05 -17.98 15.25
C LEU A 78 -9.25 -18.74 16.34
N ASN A 79 -8.52 -19.78 15.95
CA ASN A 79 -7.66 -20.55 16.87
C ASN A 79 -6.21 -20.05 16.92
N GLU A 80 -5.85 -19.02 16.17
CA GLU A 80 -4.49 -18.48 16.21
C GLU A 80 -4.24 -17.66 17.48
N ALA A 81 -2.98 -17.64 17.92
CA ALA A 81 -2.54 -16.91 19.11
C ALA A 81 -2.93 -15.42 19.07
N LEU A 82 -3.06 -14.84 17.87
CA LEU A 82 -3.56 -13.50 17.65
C LEU A 82 -4.94 -13.28 18.31
N TRP A 83 -5.89 -14.18 18.07
CA TRP A 83 -7.23 -14.09 18.64
C TRP A 83 -7.27 -14.56 20.08
N THR A 84 -6.76 -15.78 20.37
CA THR A 84 -6.88 -16.39 21.70
C THR A 84 -6.25 -15.53 22.78
N LYS A 85 -5.04 -15.02 22.57
CA LYS A 85 -4.36 -14.17 23.55
C LYS A 85 -5.08 -12.84 23.81
N ASN A 86 -5.65 -12.22 22.77
CA ASN A 86 -6.38 -10.97 22.95
C ASN A 86 -7.77 -11.18 23.59
N LEU A 87 -8.44 -12.32 23.33
CA LEU A 87 -9.66 -12.71 24.02
C LEU A 87 -9.40 -13.01 25.51
N ASP A 88 -8.31 -13.71 25.83
CA ASP A 88 -7.90 -13.95 27.21
C ASP A 88 -7.61 -12.63 27.95
N ARG A 89 -6.96 -11.66 27.28
CA ARG A 89 -6.75 -10.31 27.83
C ARG A 89 -8.06 -9.60 28.13
N MET A 90 -9.03 -9.65 27.22
CA MET A 90 -10.36 -9.07 27.47
C MET A 90 -11.04 -9.65 28.69
N SER A 91 -10.76 -10.91 29.04
CA SER A 91 -11.32 -11.59 30.21
C SER A 91 -10.59 -11.24 31.52
N SER A 92 -9.33 -10.85 31.44
CA SER A 92 -8.45 -10.64 32.60
C SER A 92 -8.07 -9.18 32.85
N ASP A 93 -8.19 -8.31 31.86
CA ASP A 93 -7.83 -6.89 31.90
C ASP A 93 -9.04 -6.00 31.59
N GLN A 94 -9.62 -5.41 32.63
CA GLN A 94 -10.79 -4.54 32.51
C GLN A 94 -10.52 -3.28 31.68
N VAL A 95 -9.30 -2.73 31.72
CA VAL A 95 -8.94 -1.53 30.93
C VAL A 95 -8.91 -1.88 29.47
N PHE A 96 -8.31 -3.01 29.10
CA PHE A 96 -8.29 -3.50 27.72
C PHE A 96 -9.70 -3.82 27.23
N TYR A 97 -10.54 -4.46 28.05
CA TYR A 97 -11.94 -4.73 27.74
C TYR A 97 -12.73 -3.45 27.43
N GLU A 98 -12.65 -2.43 28.28
CA GLU A 98 -13.37 -1.17 28.03
C GLU A 98 -12.86 -0.45 26.78
N ARG A 99 -11.55 -0.56 26.49
CA ARG A 99 -10.99 0.01 25.27
C ARG A 99 -11.53 -0.70 24.00
N VAL A 100 -11.62 -2.02 23.99
CA VAL A 100 -12.22 -2.79 22.89
C VAL A 100 -13.70 -2.46 22.72
N LYS A 101 -14.42 -2.37 23.85
CA LYS A 101 -15.85 -1.99 23.86
C LYS A 101 -16.10 -0.60 23.31
N ASP A 102 -15.23 0.38 23.62
CA ASP A 102 -15.30 1.72 23.10
C ASP A 102 -15.05 1.74 21.58
N ALA A 103 -14.06 0.99 21.07
CA ALA A 103 -13.84 0.78 19.65
C ALA A 103 -15.06 0.21 18.93
N ALA A 104 -15.63 -0.85 19.50
CA ALA A 104 -16.81 -1.50 18.94
C ALA A 104 -18.02 -0.53 18.86
N ARG A 105 -18.23 0.30 19.89
CA ARG A 105 -19.28 1.34 19.89
C ARG A 105 -19.11 2.33 18.75
N ARG A 106 -17.89 2.82 18.52
CA ARG A 106 -17.60 3.76 17.42
C ARG A 106 -17.86 3.12 16.06
N VAL A 107 -17.40 1.88 15.86
CA VAL A 107 -17.63 1.14 14.61
C VAL A 107 -19.12 0.92 14.36
N ILE A 108 -19.85 0.46 15.37
CA ILE A 108 -21.31 0.25 15.26
C ILE A 108 -22.03 1.57 15.00
N LYS A 109 -21.68 2.64 15.74
CA LYS A 109 -22.24 3.97 15.52
C LYS A 109 -22.03 4.44 14.08
N ALA A 110 -20.80 4.37 13.57
CA ALA A 110 -20.51 4.81 12.20
C ALA A 110 -21.30 4.01 11.15
N LYS A 111 -21.45 2.70 11.34
CA LYS A 111 -22.29 1.86 10.47
C LYS A 111 -23.75 2.26 10.53
N LEU A 112 -24.30 2.46 11.74
CA LEU A 112 -25.70 2.86 11.92
C LEU A 112 -25.98 4.24 11.33
N ASP A 113 -25.08 5.21 11.55
CA ASP A 113 -25.19 6.56 11.00
C ASP A 113 -25.18 6.51 9.46
N TYR A 114 -24.30 5.70 8.86
CA TYR A 114 -24.23 5.50 7.41
C TYR A 114 -25.51 4.89 6.85
N PHE A 115 -25.99 3.78 7.42
CA PHE A 115 -27.21 3.13 6.92
C PHE A 115 -28.49 3.94 7.15
N LYS A 116 -28.52 4.78 8.20
CA LYS A 116 -29.66 5.67 8.48
C LYS A 116 -29.60 6.97 7.69
N SER A 117 -28.49 7.31 7.05
CA SER A 117 -28.31 8.58 6.33
C SER A 117 -29.20 8.73 5.10
N GLY A 118 -29.77 7.65 4.59
CA GLY A 118 -30.47 7.60 3.31
C GLY A 118 -29.55 7.58 2.07
N ASN A 119 -28.23 7.74 2.27
CA ASN A 119 -27.22 7.75 1.20
C ASN A 119 -26.39 6.46 1.17
N ALA A 120 -26.79 5.45 1.94
CA ALA A 120 -26.09 4.17 1.95
C ALA A 120 -26.23 3.47 0.61
N ALA A 121 -25.11 3.00 0.06
CA ALA A 121 -25.12 2.13 -1.10
C ALA A 121 -25.92 0.84 -0.79
N PRO A 122 -26.65 0.27 -1.75
CA PRO A 122 -27.32 -0.99 -1.54
C PRO A 122 -26.30 -2.09 -1.20
N LEU A 123 -26.66 -2.98 -0.24
CA LEU A 123 -25.83 -4.12 0.15
C LEU A 123 -25.52 -5.05 -1.03
N TYR A 124 -26.46 -5.14 -1.95
CA TYR A 124 -26.36 -5.92 -3.18
C TYR A 124 -26.62 -4.98 -4.36
N PRO A 125 -25.56 -4.37 -4.95
CA PRO A 125 -25.74 -3.53 -6.13
C PRO A 125 -26.24 -4.37 -7.30
N ASP A 126 -27.06 -3.77 -8.17
CA ASP A 126 -27.53 -4.43 -9.39
C ASP A 126 -26.34 -4.64 -10.36
N PRO A 127 -25.98 -5.90 -10.69
CA PRO A 127 -24.89 -6.18 -11.60
C PRO A 127 -25.01 -5.51 -12.97
N ASN A 128 -26.25 -5.30 -13.43
CA ASN A 128 -26.51 -4.69 -14.74
C ASN A 128 -26.19 -3.18 -14.78
N THR A 129 -26.01 -2.56 -13.63
CA THR A 129 -25.68 -1.13 -13.54
C THR A 129 -24.19 -0.86 -13.28
N ILE A 130 -23.40 -1.89 -12.91
CA ILE A 130 -22.00 -1.73 -12.53
C ILE A 130 -21.19 -1.14 -13.69
N ASP A 131 -21.40 -1.61 -14.91
CA ASP A 131 -20.67 -1.14 -16.10
C ASP A 131 -20.91 0.34 -16.43
N ASN A 132 -21.93 0.97 -15.85
CA ASN A 132 -22.16 2.41 -15.97
C ASN A 132 -21.21 3.25 -15.09
N PHE A 133 -20.65 2.62 -14.05
CA PHE A 133 -19.82 3.29 -13.04
C PHE A 133 -18.37 2.80 -13.01
N VAL A 134 -18.13 1.57 -13.48
CA VAL A 134 -16.79 0.94 -13.44
C VAL A 134 -16.49 0.26 -14.77
N PRO A 135 -15.41 0.64 -15.49
CA PRO A 135 -14.47 1.71 -15.17
C PRO A 135 -15.06 3.11 -15.42
N ASP A 136 -14.83 4.02 -14.50
CA ASP A 136 -15.16 5.42 -14.70
C ASP A 136 -14.27 6.03 -15.82
N ARG A 137 -14.92 6.52 -16.89
CA ARG A 137 -14.20 7.10 -18.05
C ARG A 137 -13.44 8.37 -17.68
N ASP A 138 -14.01 9.19 -16.84
CA ASP A 138 -13.37 10.40 -16.34
C ASP A 138 -12.22 10.07 -15.40
N GLY A 139 -12.35 9.01 -14.61
CA GLY A 139 -11.30 8.45 -13.76
C GLY A 139 -10.08 8.00 -14.56
N GLN A 140 -10.25 7.34 -15.70
CA GLN A 140 -9.13 6.93 -16.56
C GLN A 140 -8.33 8.15 -17.07
N LYS A 141 -9.01 9.19 -17.49
CA LYS A 141 -8.36 10.44 -17.92
C LYS A 141 -7.63 11.09 -16.76
N PHE A 142 -8.28 11.20 -15.61
CA PHE A 142 -7.69 11.74 -14.37
C PHE A 142 -6.42 10.98 -13.99
N PHE A 143 -6.44 9.64 -13.94
CA PHE A 143 -5.27 8.84 -13.59
C PHE A 143 -4.12 9.02 -14.59
N LEU A 144 -4.42 9.08 -15.87
CA LEU A 144 -3.40 9.34 -16.89
C LEU A 144 -2.76 10.73 -16.70
N GLU A 145 -3.57 11.76 -16.46
CA GLU A 145 -3.08 13.11 -16.19
C GLU A 145 -2.20 13.15 -14.93
N GLN A 146 -2.64 12.51 -13.84
CA GLN A 146 -1.84 12.44 -12.60
C GLN A 146 -0.53 11.67 -12.82
N ALA A 147 -0.55 10.55 -13.53
CA ALA A 147 0.66 9.80 -13.87
C ALA A 147 1.65 10.67 -14.67
N CYS A 148 1.16 11.41 -15.67
CA CYS A 148 2.03 12.32 -16.43
C CYS A 148 2.59 13.45 -15.56
N ARG A 149 1.80 14.00 -14.63
CA ARG A 149 2.22 15.10 -13.73
C ARG A 149 3.19 14.64 -12.65
N SER A 150 3.20 13.37 -12.29
CA SER A 150 4.09 12.81 -11.28
C SER A 150 5.49 12.47 -11.80
N ILE A 151 5.71 12.55 -13.12
CA ILE A 151 7.02 12.23 -13.72
C ILE A 151 8.06 13.26 -13.27
N THR A 152 9.13 12.78 -12.64
CA THR A 152 10.32 13.57 -12.30
C THR A 152 11.44 13.23 -13.27
N ILE A 153 12.06 14.25 -13.84
CA ILE A 153 13.16 14.11 -14.78
C ILE A 153 14.47 14.44 -14.07
N GLU A 154 15.26 13.43 -13.70
CA GLU A 154 16.56 13.60 -13.06
C GLU A 154 17.63 14.15 -14.03
N LYS A 155 17.65 13.64 -15.26
CA LYS A 155 18.53 14.10 -16.33
C LYS A 155 17.75 14.29 -17.62
N LYS A 156 17.66 15.51 -18.11
CA LYS A 156 16.85 15.81 -19.29
C LYS A 156 17.39 15.14 -20.55
N GLY A 157 18.70 15.12 -20.78
CA GLY A 157 19.30 14.53 -21.96
C GLY A 157 18.58 14.90 -23.26
N ASN A 158 18.36 13.92 -24.12
CA ASN A 158 17.66 14.06 -25.41
C ASN A 158 16.16 13.72 -25.33
N ILE A 159 15.58 13.67 -24.14
CA ILE A 159 14.13 13.40 -24.02
C ILE A 159 13.29 14.64 -24.39
N PRO A 160 12.10 14.45 -25.01
CA PRO A 160 11.47 13.16 -25.29
C PRO A 160 12.08 12.44 -26.51
N TYR A 161 12.21 11.11 -26.41
CA TYR A 161 12.53 10.28 -27.58
C TYR A 161 11.28 10.11 -28.47
N THR A 162 11.44 10.35 -29.75
CA THR A 162 10.42 10.17 -30.78
C THR A 162 10.84 9.06 -31.74
N LYS A 163 9.96 8.64 -32.64
CA LYS A 163 10.33 7.66 -33.68
C LYS A 163 11.48 8.14 -34.57
N ASP A 164 11.60 9.45 -34.74
CA ASP A 164 12.58 10.05 -35.68
C ASP A 164 13.98 10.17 -35.04
N ASN A 165 14.06 10.23 -33.70
CA ASN A 165 15.32 10.44 -32.99
C ASN A 165 15.76 9.27 -32.08
N SER A 166 14.96 8.19 -32.01
CA SER A 166 15.26 7.06 -31.13
C SER A 166 16.16 6.01 -31.76
N GLY A 167 16.23 5.95 -33.08
CA GLY A 167 16.91 4.85 -33.79
C GLY A 167 16.29 3.48 -33.45
N ARG A 168 17.12 2.46 -33.37
CA ARG A 168 16.69 1.10 -32.95
C ARG A 168 16.55 1.07 -31.45
N VAL A 169 15.34 0.76 -30.98
CA VAL A 169 14.99 0.78 -29.54
C VAL A 169 15.05 -0.62 -28.97
N LEU A 170 15.67 -0.76 -27.79
CA LEU A 170 15.60 -1.95 -26.93
C LEU A 170 14.78 -1.61 -25.67
N LEU A 171 13.72 -2.37 -25.43
CA LEU A 171 12.95 -2.35 -24.19
C LEU A 171 13.54 -3.39 -23.23
N VAL A 172 13.87 -2.98 -22.02
CA VAL A 172 14.50 -3.83 -21.00
C VAL A 172 13.67 -3.76 -19.72
N GLY A 173 13.21 -4.87 -19.19
CA GLY A 173 12.40 -4.86 -17.97
C GLY A 173 11.77 -6.20 -17.62
N ALA A 174 10.90 -6.15 -16.59
CA ALA A 174 10.21 -7.32 -16.06
C ALA A 174 8.70 -7.34 -16.34
N PHE A 175 8.08 -6.21 -16.68
CA PHE A 175 6.63 -6.08 -16.72
C PHE A 175 6.05 -6.20 -18.13
N GLU A 176 5.10 -7.11 -18.33
CA GLU A 176 4.40 -7.29 -19.60
C GLU A 176 3.71 -6.00 -20.09
N SER A 177 3.10 -5.23 -19.17
CA SER A 177 2.47 -3.94 -19.50
C SER A 177 3.47 -2.93 -20.08
N PHE A 178 4.69 -2.89 -19.55
CA PHE A 178 5.76 -2.04 -20.07
C PHE A 178 6.11 -2.37 -21.52
N PHE A 179 6.27 -3.66 -21.85
CA PHE A 179 6.57 -4.08 -23.22
C PHE A 179 5.39 -3.79 -24.17
N LYS A 180 4.17 -4.11 -23.74
CA LYS A 180 2.95 -3.86 -24.51
C LYS A 180 2.79 -2.38 -24.86
N ASP A 181 2.99 -1.48 -23.91
CA ASP A 181 2.87 -0.04 -24.14
C ASP A 181 4.08 0.53 -24.87
N GLY A 182 5.27 0.01 -24.61
CA GLY A 182 6.48 0.33 -25.35
C GLY A 182 6.35 -0.01 -26.84
N LYS A 183 5.81 -1.17 -27.16
CA LYS A 183 5.56 -1.59 -28.56
C LYS A 183 4.50 -0.75 -29.28
N LYS A 184 3.51 -0.20 -28.59
CA LYS A 184 2.57 0.75 -29.21
C LYS A 184 3.30 1.99 -29.72
N ARG A 185 4.34 2.43 -29.01
CA ARG A 185 5.12 3.61 -29.38
C ARG A 185 6.27 3.28 -30.34
N TYR A 186 6.94 2.15 -30.13
CA TYR A 186 8.08 1.65 -30.90
C TYR A 186 7.79 0.22 -31.38
N PRO A 187 7.02 0.03 -32.48
CA PRO A 187 6.58 -1.30 -32.88
C PRO A 187 7.72 -2.28 -33.15
N GLU A 188 8.85 -1.79 -33.70
CA GLU A 188 10.03 -2.56 -34.05
C GLU A 188 11.05 -2.70 -32.90
N ALA A 189 10.71 -2.25 -31.69
CA ALA A 189 11.65 -2.35 -30.56
C ALA A 189 11.96 -3.81 -30.24
N GLY A 190 13.23 -4.10 -29.98
CA GLY A 190 13.64 -5.35 -29.36
C GLY A 190 13.22 -5.43 -27.91
N GLU A 191 13.24 -6.62 -27.36
CA GLU A 191 12.89 -6.85 -25.95
C GLU A 191 13.99 -7.65 -25.28
N PHE A 192 14.38 -7.22 -24.07
CA PHE A 192 15.23 -7.98 -23.16
C PHE A 192 14.47 -8.09 -21.83
N ARG A 193 14.05 -9.32 -21.53
CA ARG A 193 13.16 -9.61 -20.40
C ARG A 193 13.93 -10.29 -19.27
N PHE A 194 13.60 -9.93 -18.03
CA PHE A 194 14.07 -10.59 -16.82
C PHE A 194 12.91 -10.69 -15.83
N SER A 195 13.06 -11.52 -14.78
CA SER A 195 12.03 -11.68 -13.76
C SER A 195 11.95 -10.47 -12.82
N TYR A 196 10.76 -10.16 -12.31
CA TYR A 196 10.59 -9.09 -11.31
C TYR A 196 11.36 -9.39 -10.02
N GLU A 197 11.32 -10.64 -9.57
CA GLU A 197 12.09 -11.15 -8.45
C GLU A 197 13.31 -11.92 -8.96
N THR A 198 14.33 -11.18 -9.39
CA THR A 198 15.58 -11.79 -9.87
C THR A 198 16.36 -12.38 -8.71
N GLY A 199 16.61 -13.70 -8.77
CA GLY A 199 17.62 -14.32 -7.91
C GLY A 199 19.05 -13.98 -8.36
N PRO A 200 20.07 -14.28 -7.52
CA PRO A 200 21.48 -13.97 -7.84
C PRO A 200 21.96 -14.48 -9.21
N ASN A 201 21.52 -15.67 -9.61
CA ASN A 201 21.91 -16.28 -10.88
C ASN A 201 21.33 -15.53 -12.08
N GLU A 202 20.06 -15.11 -12.02
CA GLU A 202 19.43 -14.33 -13.08
C GLU A 202 20.01 -12.92 -13.15
N THR A 203 20.27 -12.30 -12.00
CA THR A 203 20.95 -11.00 -11.95
C THR A 203 22.30 -11.05 -12.65
N GLN A 204 23.11 -12.07 -12.36
CA GLN A 204 24.40 -12.26 -13.04
C GLN A 204 24.23 -12.50 -14.54
N TRP A 205 23.24 -13.32 -14.93
CA TRP A 205 22.92 -13.55 -16.34
C TRP A 205 22.55 -12.25 -17.07
N VAL A 206 21.75 -11.37 -16.46
CA VAL A 206 21.41 -10.06 -17.04
C VAL A 206 22.67 -9.21 -17.23
N ILE A 207 23.54 -9.16 -16.22
CA ILE A 207 24.80 -8.40 -16.27
C ILE A 207 25.69 -8.89 -17.41
N ASP A 208 25.79 -10.20 -17.60
CA ASP A 208 26.67 -10.79 -18.60
C ASP A 208 26.12 -10.66 -20.03
N ASN A 209 24.82 -10.68 -20.22
CA ASN A 209 24.21 -10.75 -21.56
C ASN A 209 23.67 -9.41 -22.08
N LEU A 210 23.10 -8.56 -21.23
CA LEU A 210 22.51 -7.28 -21.66
C LEU A 210 23.52 -6.38 -22.42
N PRO A 211 24.78 -6.22 -21.99
CA PRO A 211 25.74 -5.37 -22.71
C PRO A 211 26.01 -5.85 -24.14
N GLY A 212 25.98 -7.16 -24.37
CA GLY A 212 26.16 -7.75 -25.71
C GLY A 212 24.99 -7.42 -26.64
N VAL A 213 23.77 -7.62 -26.16
CA VAL A 213 22.53 -7.32 -26.87
C VAL A 213 22.40 -5.83 -27.15
N ALA A 214 22.68 -5.00 -26.16
CA ALA A 214 22.55 -3.55 -26.22
C ALA A 214 23.36 -2.89 -27.37
N LYS A 215 24.49 -3.48 -27.76
CA LYS A 215 25.33 -2.98 -28.86
C LYS A 215 24.61 -2.88 -30.21
N SER A 216 23.54 -3.63 -30.38
CA SER A 216 22.74 -3.64 -31.62
C SER A 216 21.65 -2.57 -31.63
N TYR A 217 21.54 -1.72 -30.61
CA TYR A 217 20.50 -0.72 -30.46
C TYR A 217 21.06 0.67 -30.21
N ASP A 218 20.31 1.68 -30.59
CA ASP A 218 20.72 3.09 -30.50
C ASP A 218 20.12 3.74 -29.22
N THR A 219 18.96 3.25 -28.77
CA THR A 219 18.27 3.70 -27.54
C THR A 219 17.86 2.50 -26.70
N ILE A 220 18.15 2.57 -25.40
CA ILE A 220 17.71 1.56 -24.43
C ILE A 220 16.73 2.24 -23.47
N ILE A 221 15.54 1.64 -23.35
CA ILE A 221 14.52 2.06 -22.36
C ILE A 221 14.44 0.97 -21.30
N LEU A 222 14.97 1.26 -20.12
CA LEU A 222 15.01 0.35 -18.98
C LEU A 222 13.90 0.69 -17.99
N CYS A 223 13.04 -0.28 -17.70
CA CYS A 223 12.05 -0.20 -16.62
C CYS A 223 12.56 -0.95 -15.40
N VAL A 224 12.89 -0.22 -14.35
CA VAL A 224 13.27 -0.78 -13.03
C VAL A 224 12.19 -0.43 -12.01
N SER A 225 11.92 -1.39 -11.13
CA SER A 225 11.09 -1.17 -9.95
C SER A 225 11.84 -1.70 -8.73
N SER A 226 11.77 -0.98 -7.62
CA SER A 226 12.29 -1.46 -6.34
C SER A 226 11.32 -2.46 -5.74
N GLU A 227 11.85 -3.45 -5.00
CA GLU A 227 11.01 -4.27 -4.12
C GLU A 227 10.25 -3.37 -3.14
N ARG A 228 8.99 -3.71 -2.91
CA ARG A 228 8.23 -3.11 -1.83
C ARG A 228 8.65 -3.81 -0.54
N HIS A 229 9.39 -3.11 0.30
CA HIS A 229 9.65 -3.53 1.66
C HIS A 229 8.58 -3.00 2.61
#